data_d9b4973e35d3512238a9ff0ffc765152
#
_entry.id   d9b4973e35d3512238a9ff0ffc765152
#
_cell.length_a   1.000
_cell.length_b   1.000
_cell.length_c   1.000
_cell.angle_alpha   90.00
_cell.angle_beta   90.00
_cell.angle_gamma   90.00
#
_symmetry.space_group_name_H-M   'P 1'
#
loop_
_entity.id
_entity.type
_entity.pdbx_description
1 polymer ?
#
loop_
_entity_poly.entity_id
_entity_poly.type
_entity_poly.pdbx_seq_one_letter_code
_entity_poly.pdbx_strand_id
1 'polypeptide(L)'
;MSALQPTDLYHVGLIVDDIDAAAKRLTAVNGYGWTKPVESTLAVTTADGDYEVPFKFIYSLQAPHLELIQQVPGTIWTGLPDTAAHHLGYWVDDLTATAAALEDAGYRQEARPAGEKLSMFAYYTDSAGVRIEIVDRALFPDWPAFLEMMKA
;
A
#
# COMPACT_ATOMS: atom_id res chain seq x y z
N MET A 1 -7.20 23.23 -5.01
CA MET A 1 -6.08 22.47 -4.42
C MET A 1 -6.33 20.99 -4.58
N SER A 2 -5.32 20.28 -4.97
CA SER A 2 -5.41 18.83 -5.11
C SER A 2 -5.29 18.17 -3.74
N ALA A 3 -6.01 17.04 -3.55
CA ALA A 3 -5.95 16.26 -2.32
C ALA A 3 -4.58 15.61 -2.11
N LEU A 4 -3.91 15.28 -3.21
CA LEU A 4 -2.61 14.62 -3.21
C LEU A 4 -1.62 15.41 -4.04
N GLN A 5 -0.34 15.26 -3.75
CA GLN A 5 0.76 15.85 -4.49
C GLN A 5 1.54 14.76 -5.22
N PRO A 6 1.95 14.98 -6.48
CA PRO A 6 2.75 13.98 -7.20
C PRO A 6 4.03 13.59 -6.47
N THR A 7 4.66 14.53 -5.77
CA THR A 7 5.89 14.28 -5.00
C THR A 7 5.70 13.38 -3.80
N ASP A 8 4.45 13.15 -3.38
CA ASP A 8 4.13 12.27 -2.25
C ASP A 8 3.89 10.82 -2.69
N LEU A 9 3.89 10.53 -3.99
CA LEU A 9 3.85 9.16 -4.49
C LEU A 9 5.17 8.47 -4.11
N TYR A 10 5.12 7.53 -3.17
CA TYR A 10 6.34 6.90 -2.67
C TYR A 10 6.45 5.42 -2.97
N HIS A 11 5.36 4.77 -3.36
CA HIS A 11 5.46 3.38 -3.81
C HIS A 11 4.35 3.01 -4.78
N VAL A 12 4.62 1.94 -5.55
CA VAL A 12 3.62 1.23 -6.35
C VAL A 12 3.47 -0.17 -5.76
N GLY A 13 2.26 -0.54 -5.40
CA GLY A 13 1.97 -1.84 -4.80
C GLY A 13 1.67 -2.90 -5.85
N LEU A 14 2.26 -4.07 -5.68
CA LEU A 14 2.04 -5.25 -6.52
C LEU A 14 1.62 -6.42 -5.63
N ILE A 15 0.55 -7.10 -6.01
CA ILE A 15 0.15 -8.33 -5.34
C ILE A 15 0.81 -9.50 -6.03
N VAL A 16 1.47 -10.36 -5.27
CA VAL A 16 2.22 -11.51 -5.80
C VAL A 16 1.82 -12.79 -5.09
N ASP A 17 1.95 -13.91 -5.79
CA ASP A 17 1.64 -15.23 -5.21
C ASP A 17 2.71 -15.71 -4.24
N ASP A 18 3.96 -15.31 -4.51
CA ASP A 18 5.13 -15.71 -3.74
C ASP A 18 6.11 -14.55 -3.72
N ILE A 19 6.25 -13.90 -2.55
CA ILE A 19 7.13 -12.74 -2.39
C ILE A 19 8.59 -13.08 -2.72
N ASP A 20 9.08 -14.24 -2.24
CA ASP A 20 10.48 -14.59 -2.45
C ASP A 20 10.80 -14.80 -3.94
N ALA A 21 9.91 -15.49 -4.64
CA ALA A 21 10.08 -15.72 -6.07
C ALA A 21 9.99 -14.43 -6.86
N ALA A 22 9.04 -13.56 -6.54
CA ALA A 22 8.88 -12.26 -7.19
C ALA A 22 10.09 -11.35 -6.93
N ALA A 23 10.56 -11.29 -5.69
CA ALA A 23 11.73 -10.50 -5.31
C ALA A 23 12.99 -10.97 -6.08
N LYS A 24 13.21 -12.27 -6.17
CA LYS A 24 14.34 -12.82 -6.92
C LYS A 24 14.29 -12.43 -8.40
N ARG A 25 13.12 -12.52 -9.03
CA ARG A 25 12.97 -12.13 -10.44
C ARG A 25 13.25 -10.64 -10.64
N LEU A 26 12.70 -9.80 -9.79
CA LEU A 26 12.88 -8.34 -9.89
C LEU A 26 14.32 -7.93 -9.56
N THR A 27 14.99 -8.62 -8.66
CA THR A 27 16.41 -8.41 -8.43
C THR A 27 17.21 -8.75 -9.68
N ALA A 28 16.94 -9.91 -10.29
CA ALA A 28 17.68 -10.36 -11.46
C ALA A 28 17.45 -9.48 -12.70
N VAL A 29 16.23 -9.00 -12.90
CA VAL A 29 15.85 -8.25 -14.11
C VAL A 29 16.03 -6.74 -13.93
N ASN A 30 15.67 -6.22 -12.76
CA ASN A 30 15.59 -4.77 -12.52
C ASN A 30 16.63 -4.25 -11.52
N GLY A 31 17.36 -5.13 -10.84
CA GLY A 31 18.42 -4.73 -9.92
C GLY A 31 17.94 -4.28 -8.53
N TYR A 32 16.67 -4.53 -8.16
CA TYR A 32 16.16 -4.13 -6.87
C TYR A 32 16.75 -4.96 -5.72
N GLY A 33 17.07 -4.29 -4.63
CA GLY A 33 17.26 -4.90 -3.32
C GLY A 33 15.98 -4.73 -2.48
N TRP A 34 15.85 -5.48 -1.39
CA TRP A 34 14.58 -5.55 -0.65
C TRP A 34 14.78 -5.43 0.86
N THR A 35 13.73 -4.98 1.53
CA THR A 35 13.64 -5.03 2.99
C THR A 35 13.34 -6.47 3.44
N LYS A 36 13.56 -6.71 4.73
CA LYS A 36 12.99 -7.89 5.39
C LYS A 36 11.47 -7.83 5.33
N PRO A 37 10.79 -8.98 5.39
CA PRO A 37 9.34 -8.99 5.43
C PRO A 37 8.80 -8.26 6.67
N VAL A 38 7.78 -7.47 6.45
CA VAL A 38 6.91 -6.96 7.51
C VAL A 38 5.70 -7.89 7.56
N GLU A 39 5.45 -8.49 8.71
CA GLU A 39 4.34 -9.41 8.90
C GLU A 39 3.49 -8.95 10.08
N SER A 40 2.20 -8.86 9.87
CA SER A 40 1.25 -8.54 10.93
C SER A 40 -0.15 -8.98 10.53
N THR A 41 -0.95 -9.34 11.53
CA THR A 41 -2.38 -9.53 11.33
C THR A 41 -3.09 -8.28 11.77
N LEU A 42 -3.90 -7.72 10.89
CA LEU A 42 -4.58 -6.46 11.14
C LEU A 42 -6.08 -6.60 10.88
N ALA A 43 -6.88 -6.11 11.80
CA ALA A 43 -8.31 -5.98 11.59
C ALA A 43 -8.57 -4.85 10.59
N VAL A 44 -9.27 -5.16 9.50
CA VAL A 44 -9.54 -4.24 8.39
C VAL A 44 -11.05 -4.13 8.17
N THR A 45 -11.52 -2.91 8.03
CA THR A 45 -12.91 -2.61 7.67
C THR A 45 -13.00 -2.40 6.16
N THR A 46 -13.92 -3.12 5.52
CA THR A 46 -14.24 -2.98 4.10
C THR A 46 -15.74 -2.74 3.92
N ALA A 47 -16.18 -2.50 2.69
CA ALA A 47 -17.60 -2.35 2.38
C ALA A 47 -18.42 -3.61 2.74
N ASP A 48 -17.78 -4.80 2.72
CA ASP A 48 -18.42 -6.09 3.00
C ASP A 48 -18.34 -6.50 4.48
N GLY A 49 -17.67 -5.72 5.31
CA GLY A 49 -17.52 -6.00 6.74
C GLY A 49 -16.06 -5.97 7.19
N ASP A 50 -15.85 -6.44 8.41
CA ASP A 50 -14.53 -6.48 9.04
C ASP A 50 -13.89 -7.84 8.86
N TYR A 51 -12.58 -7.84 8.56
CA TYR A 51 -11.79 -9.05 8.37
C TYR A 51 -10.46 -8.93 9.11
N GLU A 52 -9.96 -10.06 9.61
CA GLU A 52 -8.57 -10.19 10.06
C GLU A 52 -7.70 -10.53 8.86
N VAL A 53 -6.76 -9.65 8.51
CA VAL A 53 -5.91 -9.81 7.33
C VAL A 53 -4.47 -10.09 7.74
N PRO A 54 -3.93 -11.25 7.37
CA PRO A 54 -2.52 -11.58 7.64
C PRO A 54 -1.64 -10.94 6.57
N PHE A 55 -1.17 -9.73 6.83
CA PHE A 55 -0.29 -9.01 5.91
C PHE A 55 1.13 -9.54 5.94
N LYS A 56 1.71 -9.67 4.77
CA LYS A 56 3.14 -9.87 4.57
C LYS A 56 3.57 -9.08 3.35
N PHE A 57 4.52 -8.17 3.53
CA PHE A 57 5.00 -7.33 2.43
C PHE A 57 6.46 -6.94 2.60
N ILE A 58 7.07 -6.53 1.50
CA ILE A 58 8.43 -5.99 1.45
C ILE A 58 8.44 -4.74 0.58
N TYR A 59 9.40 -3.86 0.84
CA TYR A 59 9.67 -2.69 -0.01
C TYR A 59 10.98 -2.86 -0.75
N SER A 60 11.06 -2.32 -1.97
CA SER A 60 12.35 -2.16 -2.64
C SER A 60 13.18 -1.09 -1.92
N LEU A 61 14.50 -1.30 -1.88
CA LEU A 61 15.44 -0.34 -1.27
C LEU A 61 15.66 0.87 -2.16
N GLN A 62 15.57 0.69 -3.46
CA GLN A 62 15.79 1.73 -4.46
C GLN A 62 14.48 2.29 -4.98
N ALA A 63 14.50 3.59 -5.31
CA ALA A 63 13.40 4.24 -6.01
C ALA A 63 13.51 3.98 -7.54
N PRO A 64 12.41 3.96 -8.26
CA PRO A 64 11.02 4.05 -7.82
C PRO A 64 10.64 2.86 -6.94
N HIS A 65 10.14 3.14 -5.74
CA HIS A 65 9.89 2.09 -4.78
C HIS A 65 8.71 1.22 -5.18
N LEU A 66 8.91 -0.09 -5.06
CA LEU A 66 7.85 -1.10 -5.19
C LEU A 66 7.54 -1.68 -3.81
N GLU A 67 6.28 -1.96 -3.58
CA GLU A 67 5.84 -2.78 -2.45
C GLU A 67 5.30 -4.09 -2.99
N LEU A 68 5.89 -5.21 -2.59
CA LEU A 68 5.37 -6.53 -2.92
C LEU A 68 4.53 -7.03 -1.75
N ILE A 69 3.29 -7.34 -2.01
CA ILE A 69 2.36 -7.83 -1.00
C ILE A 69 1.99 -9.27 -1.34
N GLN A 70 2.13 -10.16 -0.35
CA GLN A 70 1.67 -11.53 -0.47
C GLN A 70 0.16 -11.55 -0.65
N GLN A 71 -0.31 -12.23 -1.68
CA GLN A 71 -1.74 -12.36 -1.96
C GLN A 71 -2.50 -12.89 -0.74
N VAL A 72 -3.64 -12.29 -0.45
CA VAL A 72 -4.58 -12.73 0.59
C VAL A 72 -5.92 -12.98 -0.07
N PRO A 73 -6.23 -14.25 -0.44
CA PRO A 73 -7.47 -14.58 -1.14
C PRO A 73 -8.71 -14.13 -0.36
N GLY A 74 -9.73 -13.70 -1.09
CA GLY A 74 -10.98 -13.23 -0.48
C GLY A 74 -10.96 -11.79 0.02
N THR A 75 -9.89 -11.05 -0.26
CA THR A 75 -9.73 -9.64 0.14
C THR A 75 -9.39 -8.79 -1.09
N ILE A 76 -9.29 -7.46 -0.88
CA ILE A 76 -8.83 -6.58 -1.96
C ILE A 76 -7.35 -6.82 -2.32
N TRP A 77 -6.58 -7.46 -1.42
CA TRP A 77 -5.16 -7.81 -1.67
C TRP A 77 -5.06 -9.12 -2.44
N THR A 78 -5.75 -9.15 -3.55
CA THR A 78 -5.76 -10.27 -4.50
C THR A 78 -5.29 -9.75 -5.85
N GLY A 79 -4.32 -10.42 -6.44
CA GLY A 79 -3.83 -10.10 -7.77
C GLY A 79 -4.82 -10.50 -8.84
N LEU A 80 -4.93 -9.70 -9.88
CA LEU A 80 -5.64 -10.08 -11.09
C LEU A 80 -4.64 -10.71 -12.05
N PRO A 81 -5.05 -11.73 -12.84
CA PRO A 81 -4.11 -12.48 -13.68
C PRO A 81 -3.25 -11.64 -14.63
N ASP A 82 -3.80 -10.51 -15.08
CA ASP A 82 -3.16 -9.69 -16.10
C ASP A 82 -2.78 -8.30 -15.62
N THR A 83 -2.81 -8.04 -14.30
CA THR A 83 -2.46 -6.71 -13.80
C THR A 83 -1.07 -6.66 -13.22
N ALA A 84 -0.39 -5.56 -13.49
CA ALA A 84 0.91 -5.26 -12.90
C ALA A 84 0.76 -4.53 -11.57
N ALA A 85 0.00 -3.44 -11.53
CA ALA A 85 -0.10 -2.59 -10.35
C ALA A 85 -1.43 -2.79 -9.62
N HIS A 86 -1.36 -2.88 -8.29
CA HIS A 86 -2.52 -2.99 -7.42
C HIS A 86 -2.97 -1.61 -6.93
N HIS A 87 -2.00 -0.76 -6.55
CA HIS A 87 -2.29 0.58 -6.06
C HIS A 87 -1.10 1.51 -6.19
N LEU A 88 -1.40 2.81 -6.07
CA LEU A 88 -0.41 3.88 -5.96
C LEU A 88 -0.42 4.38 -4.52
N GLY A 89 0.71 4.39 -3.85
CA GLY A 89 0.83 4.77 -2.45
C GLY A 89 1.35 6.20 -2.27
N TYR A 90 0.59 7.02 -1.53
CA TYR A 90 0.92 8.42 -1.26
C TYR A 90 1.07 8.70 0.22
N TRP A 91 2.11 9.46 0.57
CA TRP A 91 2.21 10.07 1.89
C TRP A 91 1.16 11.13 2.07
N VAL A 92 0.56 11.19 3.26
CA VAL A 92 -0.33 12.29 3.63
C VAL A 92 0.00 12.76 5.04
N ASP A 93 -0.18 14.05 5.29
CA ASP A 93 0.08 14.65 6.60
C ASP A 93 -1.16 14.66 7.51
N ASP A 94 -2.34 14.72 6.90
CA ASP A 94 -3.63 14.66 7.59
C ASP A 94 -4.52 13.63 6.91
N LEU A 95 -4.52 12.43 7.46
CA LEU A 95 -5.21 11.27 6.88
C LEU A 95 -6.73 11.53 6.75
N THR A 96 -7.35 12.07 7.80
CA THR A 96 -8.79 12.33 7.83
C THR A 96 -9.20 13.40 6.82
N ALA A 97 -8.44 14.49 6.75
CA ALA A 97 -8.72 15.58 5.79
C ALA A 97 -8.53 15.10 4.36
N THR A 98 -7.47 14.33 4.09
CA THR A 98 -7.23 13.79 2.75
C THR A 98 -8.32 12.80 2.34
N ALA A 99 -8.74 11.94 3.26
CA ALA A 99 -9.83 11.00 3.02
C ALA A 99 -11.11 11.74 2.62
N ALA A 100 -11.47 12.80 3.35
CA ALA A 100 -12.64 13.61 3.03
C ALA A 100 -12.52 14.27 1.65
N ALA A 101 -11.34 14.77 1.30
CA ALA A 101 -11.10 15.38 0.00
C ALA A 101 -11.21 14.38 -1.15
N LEU A 102 -10.75 13.14 -0.94
CA LEU A 102 -10.90 12.07 -1.93
C LEU A 102 -12.38 11.70 -2.12
N GLU A 103 -13.13 11.58 -1.05
CA GLU A 103 -14.56 11.30 -1.12
C GLU A 103 -15.33 12.41 -1.84
N ASP A 104 -14.99 13.68 -1.56
CA ASP A 104 -15.57 14.83 -2.26
C ASP A 104 -15.23 14.82 -3.76
N ALA A 105 -14.09 14.25 -4.13
CA ALA A 105 -13.67 14.11 -5.53
C ALA A 105 -14.29 12.88 -6.22
N GLY A 106 -15.12 12.11 -5.52
CA GLY A 106 -15.81 10.96 -6.09
C GLY A 106 -15.14 9.62 -5.86
N TYR A 107 -14.09 9.57 -5.05
CA TYR A 107 -13.44 8.32 -4.66
C TYR A 107 -14.26 7.59 -3.60
N ARG A 108 -14.21 6.27 -3.64
CA ARG A 108 -14.89 5.39 -2.66
C ARG A 108 -13.85 4.65 -1.83
N GLN A 109 -14.03 4.65 -0.53
CA GLN A 109 -13.17 3.88 0.37
C GLN A 109 -13.41 2.38 0.17
N GLU A 110 -12.32 1.62 -0.01
CA GLU A 110 -12.37 0.16 -0.12
C GLU A 110 -11.95 -0.54 1.17
N ALA A 111 -10.96 -0.01 1.86
CA ALA A 111 -10.42 -0.64 3.05
C ALA A 111 -9.69 0.36 3.94
N ARG A 112 -9.72 0.11 5.23
CA ARG A 112 -8.93 0.83 6.23
C ARG A 112 -8.74 -0.06 7.46
N PRO A 113 -7.77 0.24 8.34
CA PRO A 113 -7.72 -0.42 9.64
C PRO A 113 -9.05 -0.22 10.39
N ALA A 114 -9.53 -1.27 11.05
CA ALA A 114 -10.74 -1.20 11.84
C ALA A 114 -10.54 -0.29 13.06
N GLY A 115 -11.61 0.39 13.49
CA GLY A 115 -11.58 1.29 14.63
C GLY A 115 -12.48 2.50 14.41
N GLU A 116 -12.69 3.28 15.46
CA GLU A 116 -13.57 4.46 15.40
C GLU A 116 -12.96 5.56 14.54
N LYS A 117 -11.64 5.71 14.60
CA LYS A 117 -10.91 6.75 13.87
C LYS A 117 -10.12 6.13 12.75
N LEU A 118 -10.08 6.83 11.61
CA LEU A 118 -9.17 6.50 10.54
C LEU A 118 -7.73 6.67 11.01
N SER A 119 -6.93 5.61 10.85
CA SER A 119 -5.53 5.60 11.28
C SER A 119 -4.67 4.83 10.30
N MET A 120 -3.40 5.11 10.25
CA MET A 120 -2.36 4.42 9.49
C MET A 120 -2.51 4.60 7.99
N PHE A 121 -3.55 4.04 7.38
CA PHE A 121 -3.73 4.06 5.92
C PHE A 121 -5.21 3.90 5.55
N ALA A 122 -5.51 4.18 4.29
CA ALA A 122 -6.79 3.82 3.68
C ALA A 122 -6.64 3.64 2.17
N TYR A 123 -7.46 2.76 1.61
CA TYR A 123 -7.53 2.49 0.19
C TYR A 123 -8.79 3.09 -0.40
N TYR A 124 -8.62 3.77 -1.52
CA TYR A 124 -9.70 4.42 -2.26
C TYR A 124 -9.63 4.05 -3.74
N THR A 125 -10.79 3.97 -4.38
CA THR A 125 -10.88 3.72 -5.82
C THR A 125 -11.82 4.71 -6.47
N ASP A 126 -11.52 5.08 -7.71
CA ASP A 126 -12.40 5.91 -8.52
C ASP A 126 -13.29 5.05 -9.44
N SER A 127 -14.10 5.71 -10.26
CA SER A 127 -15.02 5.01 -11.19
C SER A 127 -14.29 4.26 -12.31
N ALA A 128 -13.02 4.58 -12.57
CA ALA A 128 -12.20 3.90 -13.57
C ALA A 128 -11.44 2.71 -12.97
N GLY A 129 -11.52 2.51 -11.65
CA GLY A 129 -10.86 1.42 -10.96
C GLY A 129 -9.41 1.70 -10.58
N VAL A 130 -8.95 2.94 -10.69
CA VAL A 130 -7.62 3.33 -10.22
C VAL A 130 -7.63 3.36 -8.69
N ARG A 131 -6.77 2.57 -8.09
CA ARG A 131 -6.70 2.43 -6.63
C ARG A 131 -5.55 3.25 -6.07
N ILE A 132 -5.86 4.01 -5.05
CA ILE A 132 -4.92 4.85 -4.29
C ILE A 132 -4.89 4.36 -2.85
N GLU A 133 -3.69 4.24 -2.30
CA GLU A 133 -3.49 4.11 -0.86
C GLU A 133 -2.97 5.43 -0.32
N ILE A 134 -3.61 5.97 0.70
CA ILE A 134 -3.07 7.09 1.47
C ILE A 134 -2.47 6.53 2.76
N VAL A 135 -1.27 6.96 3.10
CA VAL A 135 -0.50 6.47 4.24
C VAL A 135 -0.07 7.64 5.10
N ASP A 136 -0.35 7.57 6.38
CA ASP A 136 0.08 8.60 7.34
C ASP A 136 1.61 8.67 7.36
N ARG A 137 2.15 9.82 6.95
CA ARG A 137 3.60 10.06 6.91
C ARG A 137 4.27 9.84 8.27
N ALA A 138 3.53 10.05 9.35
CA ALA A 138 4.04 9.86 10.70
C ALA A 138 4.41 8.42 11.03
N LEU A 139 3.93 7.43 10.26
CA LEU A 139 4.33 6.03 10.42
C LEU A 139 5.80 5.80 10.06
N PHE A 140 6.33 6.61 9.14
CA PHE A 140 7.70 6.49 8.65
C PHE A 140 8.36 7.87 8.69
N PRO A 141 8.65 8.40 9.89
CA PRO A 141 9.19 9.77 10.02
C PRO A 141 10.52 9.95 9.30
N ASP A 142 11.25 8.88 9.07
CA ASP A 142 12.49 8.88 8.28
C ASP A 142 12.50 7.64 7.38
N TRP A 143 11.95 7.80 6.17
CA TRP A 143 11.83 6.71 5.21
C TRP A 143 13.17 6.09 4.81
N PRO A 144 14.21 6.87 4.45
CA PRO A 144 15.51 6.28 4.16
C PRO A 144 16.11 5.49 5.34
N ALA A 145 15.96 5.98 6.56
CA ALA A 145 16.43 5.27 7.74
C ALA A 145 15.67 3.97 7.99
N PHE A 146 14.35 3.98 7.75
CA PHE A 146 13.54 2.77 7.82
C PHE A 146 14.02 1.71 6.83
N LEU A 147 14.25 2.09 5.57
CA LEU A 147 14.73 1.17 4.55
C LEU A 147 16.09 0.57 4.92
N GLU A 148 17.01 1.40 5.41
CA GLU A 148 18.33 0.91 5.81
C GLU A 148 18.26 -0.04 7.01
N MET A 149 17.45 0.30 8.00
CA MET A 149 17.24 -0.56 9.18
C MET A 149 16.62 -1.91 8.80
N MET A 150 15.71 -1.93 7.84
CA MET A 150 14.99 -3.12 7.40
C MET A 150 15.67 -3.88 6.28
N LYS A 151 16.81 -3.43 5.82
CA LYS A 151 17.55 -4.07 4.73
C LYS A 151 17.77 -5.56 5.01
N ALA A 152 17.41 -6.36 4.04
CA ALA A 152 17.56 -7.81 4.12
C ALA A 152 19.00 -8.28 3.92
#